data_fb3730beb4fa87eaf2080b381525695e
#
_entry.id   fb3730beb4fa87eaf2080b381525695e
#
_cell.length_a   1.000
_cell.length_b   1.000
_cell.length_c   1.000
_cell.angle_alpha   90.00
_cell.angle_beta   90.00
_cell.angle_gamma   90.00
#
_symmetry.space_group_name_H-M   'P 1'
#
loop_
_entity.id
_entity.type
_entity.pdbx_description
1 polymer ?
#
loop_
_entity_poly.entity_id
_entity_poly.type
_entity_poly.pdbx_seq_one_letter_code
_entity_poly.pdbx_strand_id
1 'polypeptide(L)'
;MPMQVGAVQTCRGSHTHSVVSGPDADGKIIVYNSGTSSIRDEEELAGCFDSPGDNRTALFRTDVIEIPLNNPSQAKIVKSPAVFADEETGVLAGLWRGGDHGDQTQRTSRTDECHDITVFPAANLAAGACSGNGILFDITDPYNPQR
;
A
#
# COMPACT_ATOMS: atom_id res chain seq x y z
N MET A 1 19.79 24.02 1.75
CA MET A 1 18.71 23.50 2.61
C MET A 1 17.75 22.71 1.73
N PRO A 2 17.19 21.57 2.18
CA PRO A 2 16.13 20.87 1.45
C PRO A 2 14.92 21.79 1.25
N MET A 3 14.27 21.68 0.09
CA MET A 3 13.09 22.47 -0.23
C MET A 3 12.00 21.50 -0.66
N GLN A 4 10.79 21.64 -0.10
CA GLN A 4 9.64 20.84 -0.52
C GLN A 4 9.23 21.25 -1.93
N VAL A 5 9.16 20.26 -2.84
CA VAL A 5 8.80 20.47 -4.25
C VAL A 5 7.43 19.90 -4.62
N GLY A 6 6.84 19.11 -3.73
CA GLY A 6 5.51 18.53 -3.92
C GLY A 6 5.02 17.85 -2.66
N ALA A 7 3.75 17.47 -2.66
CA ALA A 7 3.11 16.67 -1.61
C ALA A 7 1.99 15.83 -2.22
N VAL A 8 1.82 14.62 -1.69
CA VAL A 8 0.72 13.71 -2.03
C VAL A 8 -0.02 13.37 -0.74
N GLN A 9 -1.33 13.54 -0.74
CA GLN A 9 -2.17 13.11 0.38
C GLN A 9 -2.71 11.72 0.14
N THR A 10 -2.76 10.92 1.20
CA THR A 10 -3.24 9.54 1.20
C THR A 10 -4.33 9.35 2.24
N CYS A 11 -5.13 8.31 2.12
CA CYS A 11 -6.24 8.05 3.04
C CYS A 11 -5.79 7.78 4.48
N ARG A 12 -4.59 7.27 4.69
CA ARG A 12 -4.09 6.83 5.99
C ARG A 12 -2.70 7.39 6.33
N GLY A 13 -2.31 8.50 5.69
CA GLY A 13 -0.98 9.07 5.84
C GLY A 13 0.11 8.19 5.22
N SER A 14 1.35 8.43 5.61
CA SER A 14 2.51 7.65 5.16
C SER A 14 3.28 7.16 6.38
N HIS A 15 3.27 5.85 6.60
CA HIS A 15 4.12 5.22 7.60
C HIS A 15 5.44 4.79 6.93
N THR A 16 5.32 3.99 5.88
CA THR A 16 6.48 3.52 5.11
C THR A 16 6.25 3.81 3.63
N HIS A 17 7.30 4.28 2.98
CA HIS A 17 7.35 4.48 1.54
C HIS A 17 8.62 3.86 0.98
N SER A 18 8.49 3.09 -0.11
CA SER A 18 9.59 2.38 -0.75
C SER A 18 9.64 2.69 -2.24
N VAL A 19 10.83 3.04 -2.73
CA VAL A 19 11.04 3.20 -4.17
C VAL A 19 11.01 1.83 -4.83
N VAL A 20 10.07 1.64 -5.75
CA VAL A 20 9.82 0.37 -6.43
C VAL A 20 10.59 0.29 -7.74
N SER A 21 10.54 1.35 -8.51
CA SER A 21 11.21 1.42 -9.80
C SER A 21 11.65 2.83 -10.13
N GLY A 22 12.58 2.93 -11.04
CA GLY A 22 12.92 4.18 -11.68
C GLY A 22 14.39 4.54 -11.68
N PRO A 23 14.71 5.64 -12.37
CA PRO A 23 13.79 6.28 -13.30
C PRO A 23 13.56 5.41 -14.55
N ASP A 24 12.33 5.40 -15.06
CA ASP A 24 11.98 4.77 -16.32
C ASP A 24 12.41 5.62 -17.54
N ALA A 25 12.06 5.17 -18.76
CA ALA A 25 12.40 5.89 -20.00
C ALA A 25 11.79 7.30 -20.09
N ASP A 26 10.70 7.53 -19.37
CA ASP A 26 9.99 8.82 -19.30
C ASP A 26 10.47 9.69 -18.13
N GLY A 27 11.47 9.23 -17.39
CA GLY A 27 12.00 9.93 -16.22
C GLY A 27 11.05 9.92 -15.02
N LYS A 28 10.30 8.84 -14.82
CA LYS A 28 9.40 8.66 -13.69
C LYS A 28 9.95 7.64 -12.70
N ILE A 29 9.65 7.82 -11.45
CA ILE A 29 9.86 6.83 -10.40
C ILE A 29 8.53 6.41 -9.79
N ILE A 30 8.45 5.16 -9.35
CA ILE A 30 7.30 4.61 -8.64
C ILE A 30 7.66 4.36 -7.19
N VAL A 31 6.79 4.83 -6.31
CA VAL A 31 6.90 4.64 -4.87
C VAL A 31 5.64 3.95 -4.38
N TYR A 32 5.79 2.91 -3.56
CA TYR A 32 4.70 2.35 -2.77
C TYR A 32 4.65 3.04 -1.41
N ASN A 33 3.44 3.41 -1.02
CA ASN A 33 3.17 3.99 0.28
C ASN A 33 2.19 3.13 1.07
N SER A 34 2.52 2.90 2.32
CA SER A 34 1.65 2.28 3.32
C SER A 34 1.35 3.26 4.44
N GLY A 35 0.09 3.44 4.74
CA GLY A 35 -0.38 4.28 5.84
C GLY A 35 -1.01 3.44 6.95
N THR A 36 -0.84 3.87 8.20
CA THR A 36 -1.32 3.17 9.40
C THR A 36 -2.27 4.01 10.25
N SER A 37 -2.47 5.27 9.89
CA SER A 37 -3.40 6.15 10.59
C SER A 37 -4.87 5.72 10.38
N SER A 38 -5.78 6.28 11.18
CA SER A 38 -7.21 6.19 10.90
C SER A 38 -7.50 6.65 9.47
N ILE A 39 -8.48 6.01 8.84
CA ILE A 39 -8.92 6.41 7.51
C ILE A 39 -9.56 7.79 7.60
N ARG A 40 -9.20 8.70 6.69
CA ARG A 40 -9.82 10.01 6.54
C ARG A 40 -11.25 9.85 6.06
N ASP A 41 -12.12 10.77 6.41
CA ASP A 41 -13.47 10.83 5.89
C ASP A 41 -13.45 11.11 4.37
N GLU A 42 -14.39 10.51 3.64
CA GLU A 42 -14.51 10.71 2.19
C GLU A 42 -14.79 12.18 1.82
N GLU A 43 -15.41 12.94 2.73
CA GLU A 43 -15.63 14.37 2.60
C GLU A 43 -14.34 15.18 2.72
N GLU A 44 -13.33 14.67 3.47
CA GLU A 44 -12.01 15.29 3.57
C GLU A 44 -11.13 14.94 2.36
N LEU A 45 -11.14 13.67 1.95
CA LEU A 45 -10.35 13.18 0.83
C LEU A 45 -11.13 12.13 0.05
N ALA A 46 -11.56 12.49 -1.13
CA ALA A 46 -12.36 11.62 -2.00
C ALA A 46 -11.69 10.26 -2.25
N GLY A 47 -12.47 9.19 -2.17
CA GLY A 47 -12.02 7.82 -2.34
C GLY A 47 -11.46 7.16 -1.08
N CYS A 48 -11.47 7.85 0.07
CA CYS A 48 -11.17 7.27 1.36
C CYS A 48 -12.45 6.65 1.95
N PHE A 49 -12.46 5.34 2.01
CA PHE A 49 -13.63 4.58 2.42
C PHE A 49 -13.27 3.61 3.56
N ASP A 50 -14.01 3.66 4.65
CA ASP A 50 -13.80 2.80 5.83
C ASP A 50 -14.93 1.78 5.95
N SER A 51 -14.76 0.62 5.33
CA SER A 51 -15.66 -0.51 5.51
C SER A 51 -14.88 -1.82 5.39
N PRO A 52 -14.59 -2.50 6.50
CA PRO A 52 -13.72 -3.68 6.51
C PRO A 52 -14.21 -4.87 5.67
N GLY A 53 -15.48 -4.91 5.31
CA GLY A 53 -16.06 -5.96 4.46
C GLY A 53 -16.12 -5.62 2.98
N ASP A 54 -15.58 -4.49 2.57
CA ASP A 54 -15.67 -3.99 1.19
C ASP A 54 -14.26 -3.78 0.60
N ASN A 55 -14.05 -4.22 -0.64
CA ASN A 55 -12.75 -4.06 -1.33
C ASN A 55 -12.37 -2.59 -1.60
N ARG A 56 -13.31 -1.67 -1.50
CA ARG A 56 -13.06 -0.23 -1.60
C ARG A 56 -12.44 0.35 -0.34
N THR A 57 -12.42 -0.41 0.76
CA THR A 57 -11.84 0.08 2.03
C THR A 57 -10.39 0.49 1.86
N ALA A 58 -10.00 1.60 2.49
CA ALA A 58 -8.61 2.04 2.54
C ALA A 58 -7.74 1.28 3.56
N LEU A 59 -8.32 0.34 4.32
CA LEU A 59 -7.58 -0.45 5.33
C LEU A 59 -6.45 -1.28 4.72
N PHE A 60 -6.68 -1.83 3.53
CA PHE A 60 -5.79 -2.83 2.93
C PHE A 60 -5.22 -2.36 1.60
N ARG A 61 -5.06 -1.05 1.43
CA ARG A 61 -4.50 -0.47 0.22
C ARG A 61 -3.00 -0.26 0.34
N THR A 62 -2.35 -0.40 -0.80
CA THR A 62 -1.00 0.13 -1.03
C THR A 62 -1.12 1.22 -2.08
N ASP A 63 -0.76 2.45 -1.73
CA ASP A 63 -0.82 3.54 -2.69
C ASP A 63 0.40 3.48 -3.62
N VAL A 64 0.14 3.46 -4.92
CA VAL A 64 1.16 3.53 -5.98
C VAL A 64 1.29 4.99 -6.40
N ILE A 65 2.41 5.59 -6.07
CA ILE A 65 2.70 7.00 -6.32
C ILE A 65 3.67 7.11 -7.50
N GLU A 66 3.25 7.81 -8.54
CA GLU A 66 4.10 8.19 -9.67
C GLU A 66 4.70 9.58 -9.42
N ILE A 67 6.02 9.71 -9.61
CA ILE A 67 6.75 10.96 -9.44
C ILE A 67 7.53 11.25 -10.72
N PRO A 68 7.11 12.22 -11.55
CA PRO A 68 7.89 12.67 -12.70
C PRO A 68 9.08 13.53 -12.24
N LEU A 69 10.31 13.10 -12.56
CA LEU A 69 11.53 13.77 -12.09
C LEU A 69 11.73 15.16 -12.68
N ASN A 70 11.21 15.41 -13.90
CA ASN A 70 11.26 16.73 -14.52
C ASN A 70 10.29 17.73 -13.89
N ASN A 71 9.27 17.27 -13.18
CA ASN A 71 8.32 18.10 -12.44
C ASN A 71 7.76 17.36 -11.21
N PRO A 72 8.52 17.21 -10.12
CA PRO A 72 8.11 16.46 -8.93
C PRO A 72 6.86 17.00 -8.25
N SER A 73 6.48 18.25 -8.52
CA SER A 73 5.22 18.83 -7.99
C SER A 73 3.97 18.17 -8.55
N GLN A 74 4.10 17.40 -9.64
CA GLN A 74 3.03 16.61 -10.23
C GLN A 74 2.97 15.17 -9.72
N ALA A 75 3.67 14.86 -8.64
CA ALA A 75 3.53 13.57 -7.97
C ALA A 75 2.07 13.30 -7.62
N LYS A 76 1.61 12.08 -7.88
CA LYS A 76 0.21 11.68 -7.66
C LYS A 76 0.08 10.20 -7.39
N ILE A 77 -0.98 9.82 -6.68
CA ILE A 77 -1.43 8.44 -6.62
C ILE A 77 -2.04 8.08 -7.98
N VAL A 78 -1.54 7.01 -8.59
CA VAL A 78 -2.05 6.49 -9.87
C VAL A 78 -2.89 5.25 -9.70
N LYS A 79 -2.67 4.49 -8.63
CA LYS A 79 -3.47 3.33 -8.20
C LYS A 79 -3.41 3.18 -6.69
N SER A 80 -4.41 2.53 -6.13
CA SER A 80 -4.45 2.11 -4.73
C SER A 80 -5.07 0.70 -4.64
N PRO A 81 -4.35 -0.34 -5.09
CA PRO A 81 -4.87 -1.70 -5.07
C PRO A 81 -5.16 -2.17 -3.65
N ALA A 82 -6.31 -2.82 -3.48
CA ALA A 82 -6.68 -3.50 -2.25
C ALA A 82 -5.99 -4.88 -2.23
N VAL A 83 -4.83 -4.96 -1.60
CA VAL A 83 -3.91 -6.11 -1.69
C VAL A 83 -4.43 -7.43 -1.10
N PHE A 84 -5.56 -7.42 -0.42
CA PHE A 84 -6.27 -8.60 0.05
C PHE A 84 -7.54 -8.90 -0.74
N ALA A 85 -7.87 -8.11 -1.74
CA ALA A 85 -9.01 -8.36 -2.62
C ALA A 85 -8.62 -9.30 -3.76
N ASP A 86 -9.51 -10.23 -4.08
CA ASP A 86 -9.46 -10.98 -5.32
C ASP A 86 -9.77 -10.07 -6.50
N GLU A 87 -8.98 -10.12 -7.55
CA GLU A 87 -9.08 -9.17 -8.66
C GLU A 87 -10.37 -9.30 -9.47
N GLU A 88 -10.90 -10.52 -9.59
CA GLU A 88 -12.09 -10.78 -10.40
C GLU A 88 -13.38 -10.50 -9.63
N THR A 89 -13.41 -10.91 -8.36
CA THR A 89 -14.63 -10.88 -7.54
C THR A 89 -14.66 -9.69 -6.57
N GLY A 90 -13.51 -9.09 -6.26
CA GLY A 90 -13.37 -8.07 -5.23
C GLY A 90 -13.51 -8.60 -3.79
N VAL A 91 -13.63 -9.90 -3.60
CA VAL A 91 -13.79 -10.49 -2.28
C VAL A 91 -12.50 -10.40 -1.48
N LEU A 92 -12.57 -9.82 -0.28
CA LEU A 92 -11.45 -9.78 0.65
C LEU A 92 -11.21 -11.18 1.24
N ALA A 93 -9.98 -11.67 1.14
CA ALA A 93 -9.58 -12.99 1.61
C ALA A 93 -8.17 -12.97 2.23
N GLY A 94 -7.88 -14.00 3.04
CA GLY A 94 -6.58 -14.19 3.67
C GLY A 94 -6.33 -13.28 4.87
N LEU A 95 -7.34 -12.57 5.37
CA LEU A 95 -7.21 -11.71 6.55
C LEU A 95 -7.13 -12.56 7.82
N TRP A 96 -6.13 -12.27 8.65
CA TRP A 96 -6.02 -12.86 9.99
C TRP A 96 -6.95 -12.13 10.98
N ARG A 97 -7.78 -12.88 11.66
CA ARG A 97 -8.78 -12.32 12.63
C ARG A 97 -8.18 -11.85 13.95
N GLY A 98 -6.89 -12.11 14.19
CA GLY A 98 -6.24 -11.93 15.48
C GLY A 98 -6.38 -13.15 16.40
N GLY A 99 -5.59 -13.20 17.44
CA GLY A 99 -5.59 -14.25 18.44
C GLY A 99 -4.29 -15.05 18.48
N ASP A 100 -4.37 -16.24 19.08
CA ASP A 100 -3.25 -17.15 19.22
C ASP A 100 -3.18 -18.08 18.01
N HIS A 101 -1.96 -18.48 17.63
CA HIS A 101 -1.71 -19.42 16.54
C HIS A 101 -1.65 -20.88 17.00
N GLY A 102 -2.00 -21.15 18.24
CA GLY A 102 -1.98 -22.46 18.89
C GLY A 102 -1.41 -22.38 20.31
N ASP A 103 -1.31 -23.53 20.97
CA ASP A 103 -0.82 -23.61 22.33
C ASP A 103 0.60 -23.05 22.45
N GLN A 104 0.84 -22.24 23.48
CA GLN A 104 2.14 -21.62 23.78
C GLN A 104 2.66 -20.66 22.69
N THR A 105 1.81 -20.21 21.77
CA THR A 105 2.18 -19.20 20.78
C THR A 105 1.84 -17.80 21.28
N GLN A 106 2.52 -16.82 20.71
CA GLN A 106 2.23 -15.41 20.98
C GLN A 106 0.91 -14.99 20.34
N ARG A 107 0.13 -14.21 21.08
CA ARG A 107 -1.07 -13.55 20.51
C ARG A 107 -0.65 -12.46 19.54
N THR A 108 -1.29 -12.42 18.38
CA THR A 108 -1.06 -11.41 17.34
C THR A 108 -2.32 -10.60 17.05
N SER A 109 -2.13 -9.38 16.56
CA SER A 109 -3.22 -8.50 16.15
C SER A 109 -3.90 -9.04 14.88
N ARG A 110 -5.13 -8.61 14.67
CA ARG A 110 -5.82 -8.85 13.38
C ARG A 110 -5.12 -8.09 12.25
N THR A 111 -5.31 -8.55 11.03
CA THR A 111 -4.91 -7.80 9.84
C THR A 111 -5.85 -6.61 9.66
N ASP A 112 -5.32 -5.41 9.73
CA ASP A 112 -6.07 -4.15 9.54
C ASP A 112 -5.26 -3.08 8.79
N GLU A 113 -4.02 -3.43 8.41
CA GLU A 113 -3.13 -2.55 7.65
C GLU A 113 -1.99 -3.34 7.05
N CYS A 114 -1.31 -2.78 6.05
CA CYS A 114 0.03 -3.16 5.65
C CYS A 114 0.98 -2.07 6.14
N HIS A 115 1.69 -2.37 7.21
CA HIS A 115 2.53 -1.42 7.95
C HIS A 115 3.79 -1.05 7.16
N ASP A 116 4.50 -2.06 6.67
CA ASP A 116 5.75 -1.90 5.92
C ASP A 116 5.71 -2.69 4.62
N ILE A 117 6.33 -2.12 3.59
CA ILE A 117 6.59 -2.83 2.34
C ILE A 117 8.08 -2.68 2.00
N THR A 118 8.77 -3.81 1.93
CA THR A 118 10.16 -3.88 1.48
C THR A 118 10.21 -4.38 0.04
N VAL A 119 10.96 -3.69 -0.81
CA VAL A 119 11.01 -3.96 -2.24
C VAL A 119 12.33 -4.60 -2.63
N PHE A 120 12.28 -5.64 -3.45
CA PHE A 120 13.40 -6.36 -4.03
C PHE A 120 13.33 -6.27 -5.56
N PRO A 121 13.73 -5.14 -6.18
CA PRO A 121 13.51 -4.88 -7.61
C PRO A 121 14.18 -5.93 -8.51
N ALA A 122 15.38 -6.42 -8.13
CA ALA A 122 16.10 -7.42 -8.91
C ALA A 122 15.38 -8.79 -8.97
N ALA A 123 14.45 -9.04 -8.07
CA ALA A 123 13.63 -10.25 -8.01
C ALA A 123 12.19 -10.02 -8.48
N ASN A 124 11.82 -8.80 -8.86
CA ASN A 124 10.44 -8.40 -9.13
C ASN A 124 9.48 -8.74 -7.98
N LEU A 125 9.97 -8.64 -6.75
CA LEU A 125 9.20 -8.97 -5.55
C LEU A 125 9.17 -7.80 -4.57
N ALA A 126 8.06 -7.71 -3.84
CA ALA A 126 7.98 -6.95 -2.61
C ALA A 126 7.39 -7.82 -1.49
N ALA A 127 7.74 -7.51 -0.25
CA ALA A 127 7.22 -8.17 0.94
C ALA A 127 6.53 -7.14 1.82
N GLY A 128 5.30 -7.45 2.25
CA GLY A 128 4.51 -6.59 3.12
C GLY A 128 4.32 -7.20 4.50
N ALA A 129 4.55 -6.41 5.56
CA ALA A 129 4.17 -6.72 6.92
C ALA A 129 2.78 -6.13 7.18
N CYS A 130 1.75 -6.97 7.25
CA CYS A 130 0.36 -6.55 7.33
C CYS A 130 -0.29 -6.99 8.65
N SER A 131 0.22 -6.49 9.78
CA SER A 131 -0.19 -6.86 11.14
C SER A 131 -0.12 -8.38 11.37
N GLY A 132 -1.23 -9.10 11.36
CA GLY A 132 -1.26 -10.56 11.53
C GLY A 132 -0.80 -11.37 10.30
N ASN A 133 -0.47 -10.72 9.18
CA ASN A 133 -0.07 -11.37 7.93
C ASN A 133 1.27 -10.85 7.42
N GLY A 134 2.07 -11.76 6.87
CA GLY A 134 3.12 -11.42 5.91
C GLY A 134 2.64 -11.77 4.52
N ILE A 135 2.84 -10.87 3.55
CA ILE A 135 2.43 -11.10 2.15
C ILE A 135 3.59 -10.85 1.19
N LEU A 136 3.55 -11.51 0.06
CA LEU A 136 4.46 -11.27 -1.05
C LEU A 136 3.67 -10.68 -2.22
N PHE A 137 4.32 -9.78 -2.95
CA PHE A 137 3.79 -9.18 -4.16
C PHE A 137 4.71 -9.49 -5.33
N ASP A 138 4.15 -9.89 -6.45
CA ASP A 138 4.77 -9.74 -7.74
C ASP A 138 4.67 -8.28 -8.17
N ILE A 139 5.80 -7.66 -8.45
CA ILE A 139 5.93 -6.28 -8.89
C ILE A 139 6.56 -6.18 -10.29
N THR A 140 6.39 -7.23 -11.10
CA THR A 140 6.84 -7.22 -12.51
C THR A 140 6.24 -6.03 -13.25
N ASP A 141 4.97 -5.72 -12.99
CA ASP A 141 4.37 -4.42 -13.31
C ASP A 141 4.32 -3.56 -12.03
N PRO A 142 5.20 -2.56 -11.87
CA PRO A 142 5.22 -1.74 -10.66
C PRO A 142 3.97 -0.89 -10.45
N TYR A 143 3.17 -0.69 -11.49
CA TYR A 143 1.88 -0.01 -11.38
C TYR A 143 0.77 -0.92 -10.86
N ASN A 144 0.97 -2.22 -10.87
CA ASN A 144 -0.07 -3.20 -10.56
C ASN A 144 0.47 -4.37 -9.73
N PRO A 145 0.87 -4.13 -8.47
CA PRO A 145 1.37 -5.20 -7.60
C PRO A 145 0.31 -6.28 -7.40
N GLN A 146 0.71 -7.53 -7.56
CA GLN A 146 -0.12 -8.73 -7.44
C GLN A 146 0.27 -9.52 -6.19
N ARG A 147 -0.71 -9.99 -5.41
CA ARG A 147 -0.46 -10.84 -4.24
C ARG A 147 -0.38 -12.30 -4.64
#